data_a7d1a30538e92ffae81820538754b58c
#
_entry.id   a7d1a30538e92ffae81820538754b58c
#
_cell.length_a   1.000
_cell.length_b   1.000
_cell.length_c   1.000
_cell.angle_alpha   90.00
_cell.angle_beta   90.00
_cell.angle_gamma   90.00
#
_symmetry.space_group_name_H-M   'P 1'
#
loop_
_entity.id
_entity.type
_entity.pdbx_description
1 polymer ?
#
loop_
_entity_poly.entity_id
_entity_poly.type
_entity_poly.pdbx_seq_one_letter_code
_entity_poly.pdbx_strand_id
1 'polypeptide(L)'
;TGVAELLPSANTIIFDEAHQLPDTATLFFGQSISTSQVLELCRDVLAEGLAHARGPDWAKTVTVVEKAARDLRLTFPEGGTRMSLPQVPPTSAFFPALQTLKDELDGLIDVLEEQAQRAETLEACRVRAVEIKAAYDAWKADPKGKVVEGDQAAVLWVEAFNSSIQLHKTPLSIAPIFSNQREGTPRTWIFTSATLAVKNDFKHFADQMGLTGEPAVTWPSPFDYGEQGVLYVPTGMPEPNSMGYTDACVDAALPVIEAAGGRAFFLCTTIRAVNRVAERLRTEFAD
;
A
#
# COMPACT_ATOMS: atom_id res chain seq x y z
N THR A 1 -14.94 0.94 0.60
CA THR A 1 -16.13 1.54 -0.04
C THR A 1 -16.46 2.95 0.41
N GLY A 2 -15.85 3.61 1.36
CA GLY A 2 -16.28 4.91 1.89
C GLY A 2 -15.59 6.16 1.31
N VAL A 3 -14.42 6.05 0.71
CA VAL A 3 -13.64 7.24 0.32
C VAL A 3 -14.14 7.88 -0.99
N ALA A 4 -14.74 7.11 -1.88
CA ALA A 4 -15.27 7.63 -3.15
C ALA A 4 -16.50 8.54 -2.98
N GLU A 5 -17.18 8.47 -1.84
CA GLU A 5 -18.37 9.28 -1.55
C GLU A 5 -18.05 10.60 -0.83
N LEU A 6 -16.79 10.83 -0.44
CA LEU A 6 -16.37 12.07 0.24
C LEU A 6 -16.23 13.26 -0.70
N LEU A 7 -16.08 13.03 -2.01
CA LEU A 7 -15.95 14.09 -3.00
C LEU A 7 -17.28 14.28 -3.74
N PRO A 8 -17.70 15.55 -3.95
CA PRO A 8 -18.88 15.83 -4.75
C PRO A 8 -18.68 15.36 -6.20
N SER A 9 -19.77 15.09 -6.90
CA SER A 9 -19.72 14.82 -8.33
C SER A 9 -19.11 16.00 -9.09
N ALA A 10 -18.12 15.74 -9.94
CA ALA A 10 -17.43 16.76 -10.71
C ALA A 10 -17.39 16.39 -12.20
N ASN A 11 -17.53 17.39 -13.06
CA ASN A 11 -17.39 17.22 -14.51
C ASN A 11 -15.93 17.33 -14.96
N THR A 12 -15.08 17.97 -14.16
CA THR A 12 -13.65 18.12 -14.42
C THR A 12 -12.88 17.70 -13.18
N ILE A 13 -11.87 16.87 -13.38
CA ILE A 13 -10.96 16.40 -12.33
C ILE A 13 -9.55 16.78 -12.74
N ILE A 14 -8.85 17.48 -11.86
CA ILE A 14 -7.46 17.89 -12.07
C ILE A 14 -6.61 17.16 -11.05
N PHE A 15 -5.63 16.38 -11.54
CA PHE A 15 -4.61 15.74 -10.72
C PHE A 15 -3.33 16.55 -10.81
N ASP A 16 -3.00 17.24 -9.75
CA ASP A 16 -1.68 17.87 -9.60
C ASP A 16 -0.68 16.86 -9.04
N GLU A 17 0.59 17.04 -9.36
CA GLU A 17 1.67 16.07 -9.08
C GLU A 17 1.33 14.65 -9.57
N ALA A 18 0.69 14.57 -10.74
CA ALA A 18 0.15 13.33 -11.29
C ALA A 18 1.19 12.24 -11.55
N HIS A 19 2.50 12.58 -11.51
CA HIS A 19 3.58 11.60 -11.57
C HIS A 19 3.53 10.56 -10.43
N GLN A 20 2.88 10.88 -9.30
CA GLN A 20 2.68 9.96 -8.17
C GLN A 20 1.45 9.07 -8.34
N LEU A 21 0.58 9.38 -9.30
CA LEU A 21 -0.70 8.71 -9.45
C LEU A 21 -0.58 7.21 -9.76
N PRO A 22 0.35 6.74 -10.63
CA PRO A 22 0.53 5.31 -10.88
C PRO A 22 0.84 4.51 -9.61
N ASP A 23 1.77 5.00 -8.78
CA ASP A 23 2.14 4.33 -7.53
C ASP A 23 1.01 4.37 -6.49
N THR A 24 0.39 5.54 -6.32
CA THR A 24 -0.76 5.72 -5.42
C THR A 24 -1.93 4.84 -5.85
N ALA A 25 -2.25 4.78 -7.13
CA ALA A 25 -3.31 3.95 -7.66
C ALA A 25 -3.00 2.45 -7.50
N THR A 26 -1.75 2.04 -7.68
CA THR A 26 -1.30 0.67 -7.44
C THR A 26 -1.53 0.25 -5.99
N LEU A 27 -1.25 1.14 -5.04
CA LEU A 27 -1.54 0.90 -3.61
C LEU A 27 -3.05 0.88 -3.33
N PHE A 28 -3.81 1.79 -3.93
CA PHE A 28 -5.25 1.92 -3.71
C PHE A 28 -6.05 0.76 -4.31
N PHE A 29 -5.72 0.35 -5.53
CA PHE A 29 -6.37 -0.78 -6.21
C PHE A 29 -5.77 -2.13 -5.82
N GLY A 30 -4.69 -2.15 -5.06
CA GLY A 30 -4.18 -3.35 -4.43
C GLY A 30 -5.19 -3.91 -3.42
N GLN A 31 -5.34 -5.22 -3.43
CA GLN A 31 -6.17 -5.92 -2.46
C GLN A 31 -5.29 -6.48 -1.35
N SER A 32 -5.73 -6.35 -0.12
CA SER A 32 -5.07 -6.99 1.01
C SER A 32 -6.10 -7.63 1.94
N ILE A 33 -5.75 -8.77 2.49
CA ILE A 33 -6.52 -9.48 3.49
C ILE A 33 -5.61 -9.94 4.61
N SER A 34 -6.04 -9.80 5.85
CA SER A 34 -5.21 -10.12 7.01
C SER A 34 -5.89 -11.10 7.96
N THR A 35 -5.08 -11.86 8.70
CA THR A 35 -5.59 -12.68 9.80
C THR A 35 -6.17 -11.84 10.94
N SER A 36 -5.76 -10.58 11.09
CA SER A 36 -6.37 -9.65 12.07
C SER A 36 -7.84 -9.40 11.77
N GLN A 37 -8.21 -9.23 10.50
CA GLN A 37 -9.61 -9.05 10.10
C GLN A 37 -10.46 -10.29 10.42
N VAL A 38 -9.89 -11.48 10.27
CA VAL A 38 -10.56 -12.75 10.66
C VAL A 38 -10.77 -12.80 12.18
N LEU A 39 -9.74 -12.45 12.96
CA LEU A 39 -9.84 -12.46 14.44
C LEU A 39 -10.83 -11.40 14.96
N GLU A 40 -10.94 -10.26 14.29
CA GLU A 40 -11.97 -9.26 14.59
C GLU A 40 -13.35 -9.77 14.28
N LEU A 41 -13.56 -10.38 13.10
CA LEU A 41 -14.81 -11.02 12.75
C LEU A 41 -15.22 -12.06 13.79
N CYS A 42 -14.30 -12.94 14.21
CA CYS A 42 -14.59 -13.96 15.23
C CYS A 42 -15.08 -13.35 16.54
N ARG A 43 -14.47 -12.25 17.00
CA ARG A 43 -14.92 -11.54 18.22
C ARG A 43 -16.33 -11.00 18.09
N ASP A 44 -16.62 -10.36 16.93
CA ASP A 44 -17.93 -9.78 16.68
C ASP A 44 -19.00 -10.89 16.58
N VAL A 45 -18.71 -11.97 15.83
CA VAL A 45 -19.60 -13.13 15.71
C VAL A 45 -19.88 -13.77 17.08
N LEU A 46 -18.89 -13.92 17.93
CA LEU A 46 -19.10 -14.48 19.27
C LEU A 46 -20.02 -13.59 20.09
N ALA A 47 -19.78 -12.29 20.09
CA ALA A 47 -20.57 -11.33 20.86
C ALA A 47 -22.04 -11.29 20.38
N GLU A 48 -22.25 -11.14 19.08
CA GLU A 48 -23.58 -11.02 18.46
C GLU A 48 -24.33 -12.36 18.49
N GLY A 49 -23.62 -13.47 18.28
CA GLY A 49 -24.20 -14.81 18.33
C GLY A 49 -24.74 -15.15 19.72
N LEU A 50 -23.98 -14.86 20.79
CA LEU A 50 -24.42 -15.06 22.17
C LEU A 50 -25.59 -14.14 22.55
N ALA A 51 -25.64 -12.92 21.99
CA ALA A 51 -26.70 -11.96 22.28
C ALA A 51 -28.02 -12.29 21.58
N HIS A 52 -27.97 -12.75 20.33
CA HIS A 52 -29.15 -12.77 19.45
C HIS A 52 -29.55 -14.15 18.93
N ALA A 53 -28.67 -15.15 18.96
CA ALA A 53 -28.97 -16.48 18.39
C ALA A 53 -28.63 -17.62 19.33
N ARG A 54 -29.69 -18.19 19.97
CA ARG A 54 -29.56 -19.39 20.79
C ARG A 54 -29.59 -20.64 19.89
N GLY A 55 -28.68 -21.58 20.11
CA GLY A 55 -28.67 -22.88 19.43
C GLY A 55 -27.26 -23.30 19.03
N PRO A 56 -26.55 -22.56 18.16
CA PRO A 56 -25.17 -22.88 17.81
C PRO A 56 -24.21 -22.74 18.99
N ASP A 57 -23.16 -23.57 19.00
CA ASP A 57 -22.03 -23.41 19.90
C ASP A 57 -21.07 -22.36 19.31
N TRP A 58 -21.41 -21.08 19.50
CA TRP A 58 -20.66 -19.96 18.99
C TRP A 58 -19.19 -19.97 19.42
N ALA A 59 -18.91 -20.36 20.67
CA ALA A 59 -17.55 -20.42 21.18
C ALA A 59 -16.73 -21.46 20.41
N LYS A 60 -17.26 -22.62 20.16
CA LYS A 60 -16.61 -23.67 19.36
C LYS A 60 -16.44 -23.21 17.92
N THR A 61 -17.47 -22.65 17.28
CA THR A 61 -17.46 -22.20 15.90
C THR A 61 -16.36 -21.15 15.65
N VAL A 62 -16.23 -20.13 16.51
CA VAL A 62 -15.20 -19.11 16.33
C VAL A 62 -13.80 -19.61 16.68
N THR A 63 -13.68 -20.50 17.66
CA THR A 63 -12.35 -20.99 18.13
C THR A 63 -11.60 -21.74 17.03
N VAL A 64 -12.28 -22.50 16.17
CA VAL A 64 -11.60 -23.22 15.07
C VAL A 64 -11.09 -22.26 14.01
N VAL A 65 -11.85 -21.20 13.69
CA VAL A 65 -11.44 -20.14 12.74
C VAL A 65 -10.28 -19.32 13.30
N GLU A 66 -10.38 -18.92 14.58
CA GLU A 66 -9.28 -18.21 15.24
C GLU A 66 -7.98 -19.00 15.29
N LYS A 67 -8.11 -20.31 15.57
CA LYS A 67 -6.95 -21.21 15.56
C LYS A 67 -6.34 -21.29 14.18
N ALA A 68 -7.13 -21.50 13.14
CA ALA A 68 -6.65 -21.56 11.75
C ALA A 68 -5.95 -20.25 11.33
N ALA A 69 -6.50 -19.08 11.73
CA ALA A 69 -5.87 -17.81 11.46
C ALA A 69 -4.51 -17.63 12.18
N ARG A 70 -4.39 -18.10 13.42
CA ARG A 70 -3.13 -18.09 14.17
C ARG A 70 -2.14 -19.10 13.62
N ASP A 71 -2.58 -20.30 13.26
CA ASP A 71 -1.74 -21.34 12.66
C ASP A 71 -1.16 -20.85 11.32
N LEU A 72 -1.96 -20.14 10.51
CA LEU A 72 -1.46 -19.51 9.28
C LEU A 72 -0.35 -18.50 9.58
N ARG A 73 -0.49 -17.67 10.63
CA ARG A 73 0.56 -16.74 11.02
C ARG A 73 1.85 -17.46 11.44
N LEU A 74 1.74 -18.58 12.15
CA LEU A 74 2.89 -19.36 12.64
C LEU A 74 3.68 -20.06 11.53
N THR A 75 3.20 -20.07 10.30
CA THR A 75 3.95 -20.64 9.15
C THR A 75 5.15 -19.77 8.73
N PHE A 76 5.26 -18.53 9.24
CA PHE A 76 6.40 -17.64 9.05
C PHE A 76 7.12 -17.37 10.37
N PRO A 77 8.45 -17.11 10.34
CA PRO A 77 9.20 -16.79 11.54
C PRO A 77 8.71 -15.50 12.23
N GLU A 78 9.11 -15.30 13.48
CA GLU A 78 8.93 -14.04 14.20
C GLU A 78 9.79 -12.94 13.57
N GLY A 79 9.30 -11.69 13.67
CA GLY A 79 9.90 -10.55 13.01
C GLY A 79 9.27 -10.28 11.62
N GLY A 80 9.31 -9.04 11.19
CA GLY A 80 8.71 -8.63 9.92
C GLY A 80 9.35 -9.34 8.73
N THR A 81 8.60 -10.20 8.06
CA THR A 81 9.03 -10.87 6.83
C THR A 81 8.13 -10.43 5.68
N ARG A 82 8.74 -9.94 4.61
CA ARG A 82 8.04 -9.63 3.36
C ARG A 82 8.58 -10.52 2.26
N MET A 83 7.71 -11.25 1.57
CA MET A 83 8.09 -12.26 0.62
C MET A 83 7.09 -12.35 -0.54
N SER A 84 7.56 -12.37 -1.77
CA SER A 84 6.70 -12.66 -2.92
C SER A 84 6.29 -14.13 -2.93
N LEU A 85 5.11 -14.43 -3.48
CA LEU A 85 4.58 -15.80 -3.48
C LEU A 85 5.54 -16.83 -4.11
N PRO A 86 6.26 -16.54 -5.22
CA PRO A 86 7.25 -17.47 -5.78
C PRO A 86 8.43 -17.77 -4.86
N GLN A 87 8.70 -16.95 -3.85
CA GLN A 87 9.74 -17.17 -2.86
C GLN A 87 9.27 -18.08 -1.70
N VAL A 88 7.95 -18.29 -1.55
CA VAL A 88 7.41 -19.22 -0.56
C VAL A 88 7.61 -20.65 -1.08
N PRO A 89 8.37 -21.51 -0.38
CA PRO A 89 8.60 -22.87 -0.84
C PRO A 89 7.28 -23.62 -1.05
N PRO A 90 7.12 -24.37 -2.17
CA PRO A 90 5.91 -25.15 -2.43
C PRO A 90 5.56 -26.17 -1.34
N THR A 91 6.58 -26.62 -0.59
CA THR A 91 6.45 -27.57 0.54
C THR A 91 6.18 -26.87 1.87
N SER A 92 6.04 -25.55 1.87
CA SER A 92 5.77 -24.76 3.09
C SER A 92 4.42 -25.15 3.72
N ALA A 93 4.37 -25.15 5.04
CA ALA A 93 3.14 -25.30 5.80
C ALA A 93 2.13 -24.17 5.53
N PHE A 94 2.54 -23.09 4.87
CA PHE A 94 1.70 -21.96 4.52
C PHE A 94 0.48 -22.36 3.67
N PHE A 95 0.69 -23.16 2.60
CA PHE A 95 -0.39 -23.51 1.68
C PHE A 95 -1.50 -24.35 2.34
N PRO A 96 -1.18 -25.45 3.07
CA PRO A 96 -2.20 -26.20 3.79
C PRO A 96 -2.85 -25.37 4.91
N ALA A 97 -2.12 -24.53 5.63
CA ALA A 97 -2.70 -23.66 6.65
C ALA A 97 -3.66 -22.62 6.05
N LEU A 98 -3.32 -22.05 4.90
CA LEU A 98 -4.22 -21.15 4.15
C LEU A 98 -5.49 -21.87 3.71
N GLN A 99 -5.39 -23.12 3.22
CA GLN A 99 -6.57 -23.89 2.85
C GLN A 99 -7.43 -24.20 4.07
N THR A 100 -6.83 -24.62 5.18
CA THR A 100 -7.56 -24.83 6.43
C THR A 100 -8.34 -23.59 6.86
N LEU A 101 -7.71 -22.39 6.80
CA LEU A 101 -8.42 -21.15 7.14
C LEU A 101 -9.62 -20.89 6.22
N LYS A 102 -9.49 -21.19 4.92
CA LYS A 102 -10.60 -21.06 3.96
C LYS A 102 -11.75 -22.00 4.29
N ASP A 103 -11.44 -23.25 4.60
CA ASP A 103 -12.43 -24.26 4.93
C ASP A 103 -13.18 -23.93 6.23
N GLU A 104 -12.47 -23.43 7.25
CA GLU A 104 -13.06 -23.00 8.51
C GLU A 104 -13.93 -21.72 8.36
N LEU A 105 -13.54 -20.81 7.45
CA LEU A 105 -14.37 -19.66 7.10
C LEU A 105 -15.67 -20.09 6.39
N ASP A 106 -15.64 -21.09 5.53
CA ASP A 106 -16.83 -21.66 4.91
C ASP A 106 -17.76 -22.23 5.99
N GLY A 107 -17.25 -23.01 6.94
CA GLY A 107 -18.02 -23.52 8.06
C GLY A 107 -18.62 -22.42 8.95
N LEU A 108 -17.92 -21.31 9.15
CA LEU A 108 -18.46 -20.15 9.86
C LEU A 108 -19.60 -19.48 9.07
N ILE A 109 -19.45 -19.35 7.75
CA ILE A 109 -20.45 -18.76 6.88
C ILE A 109 -21.72 -19.60 6.91
N ASP A 110 -21.62 -20.93 6.82
CA ASP A 110 -22.77 -21.84 6.89
C ASP A 110 -23.58 -21.63 8.17
N VAL A 111 -22.90 -21.55 9.34
CA VAL A 111 -23.56 -21.28 10.62
C VAL A 111 -24.22 -19.90 10.65
N LEU A 112 -23.53 -18.87 10.09
CA LEU A 112 -24.09 -17.52 10.03
C LEU A 112 -25.29 -17.43 9.10
N GLU A 113 -25.32 -18.13 7.96
CA GLU A 113 -26.44 -18.17 7.02
C GLU A 113 -27.71 -18.67 7.68
N GLU A 114 -27.63 -19.72 8.51
CA GLU A 114 -28.75 -20.24 9.26
C GLU A 114 -29.29 -19.25 10.31
N GLN A 115 -28.49 -18.33 10.78
CA GLN A 115 -28.80 -17.43 11.90
C GLN A 115 -29.00 -15.96 11.51
N ALA A 116 -28.62 -15.56 10.30
CA ALA A 116 -28.57 -14.18 9.83
C ALA A 116 -29.88 -13.40 10.00
N GLN A 117 -31.03 -14.06 9.78
CA GLN A 117 -32.33 -13.43 9.88
C GLN A 117 -32.76 -13.05 11.32
N ARG A 118 -31.99 -13.44 12.34
CA ARG A 118 -32.35 -13.20 13.75
C ARG A 118 -31.96 -11.80 14.22
N ALA A 119 -30.94 -11.18 13.60
CA ALA A 119 -30.50 -9.82 13.90
C ALA A 119 -29.74 -9.21 12.71
N GLU A 120 -29.89 -7.91 12.49
CA GLU A 120 -29.14 -7.16 11.47
C GLU A 120 -27.62 -7.24 11.69
N THR A 121 -27.18 -7.30 12.94
CA THR A 121 -25.78 -7.44 13.31
C THR A 121 -25.20 -8.80 12.92
N LEU A 122 -25.98 -9.87 13.00
CA LEU A 122 -25.58 -11.19 12.52
C LEU A 122 -25.50 -11.24 11.00
N GLU A 123 -26.45 -10.59 10.31
CA GLU A 123 -26.36 -10.45 8.85
C GLU A 123 -25.13 -9.64 8.43
N ALA A 124 -24.79 -8.58 9.13
CA ALA A 124 -23.57 -7.83 8.90
C ALA A 124 -22.31 -8.69 9.10
N CYS A 125 -22.28 -9.54 10.13
CA CYS A 125 -21.21 -10.51 10.34
C CYS A 125 -21.11 -11.52 9.17
N ARG A 126 -22.26 -12.03 8.68
CA ARG A 126 -22.31 -12.94 7.54
C ARG A 126 -21.75 -12.29 6.27
N VAL A 127 -22.20 -11.09 5.94
CA VAL A 127 -21.72 -10.33 4.76
C VAL A 127 -20.21 -10.14 4.85
N ARG A 128 -19.71 -9.72 6.00
CA ARG A 128 -18.27 -9.52 6.23
C ARG A 128 -17.50 -10.84 6.13
N ALA A 129 -18.03 -11.95 6.62
CA ALA A 129 -17.40 -13.27 6.49
C ALA A 129 -17.27 -13.70 5.02
N VAL A 130 -18.33 -13.50 4.23
CA VAL A 130 -18.34 -13.79 2.79
C VAL A 130 -17.32 -12.92 2.05
N GLU A 131 -17.25 -11.62 2.36
CA GLU A 131 -16.27 -10.70 1.76
C GLU A 131 -14.82 -11.11 2.09
N ILE A 132 -14.54 -11.46 3.36
CA ILE A 132 -13.23 -11.94 3.79
C ILE A 132 -12.88 -13.25 3.06
N LYS A 133 -13.79 -14.21 3.00
CA LYS A 133 -13.57 -15.48 2.29
C LYS A 133 -13.32 -15.26 0.80
N ALA A 134 -14.12 -14.41 0.16
CA ALA A 134 -13.94 -14.06 -1.25
C ALA A 134 -12.57 -13.43 -1.52
N ALA A 135 -12.08 -12.58 -0.60
CA ALA A 135 -10.75 -11.99 -0.71
C ALA A 135 -9.63 -13.06 -0.60
N TYR A 136 -9.76 -14.02 0.32
CA TYR A 136 -8.84 -15.16 0.41
C TYR A 136 -8.90 -16.06 -0.83
N ASP A 137 -10.08 -16.24 -1.43
CA ASP A 137 -10.24 -17.04 -2.65
C ASP A 137 -9.68 -16.32 -3.89
N ALA A 138 -9.84 -15.00 -3.96
CA ALA A 138 -9.27 -14.17 -5.01
C ALA A 138 -7.73 -14.14 -4.96
N TRP A 139 -7.15 -14.36 -3.77
CA TRP A 139 -5.72 -14.54 -3.57
C TRP A 139 -5.35 -16.01 -3.86
N LYS A 140 -5.39 -16.37 -5.15
CA LYS A 140 -5.10 -17.74 -5.61
C LYS A 140 -3.59 -18.03 -5.48
N ALA A 141 -3.25 -18.70 -4.41
CA ALA A 141 -1.92 -19.25 -4.24
C ALA A 141 -1.76 -20.50 -5.15
N ASP A 142 -1.25 -20.30 -6.36
CA ASP A 142 -0.71 -21.45 -7.11
C ASP A 142 0.70 -21.73 -6.58
N PRO A 143 0.96 -22.92 -5.99
CA PRO A 143 2.31 -23.32 -5.55
C PRO A 143 3.34 -23.31 -6.67
N LYS A 144 2.91 -23.32 -7.94
CA LYS A 144 3.78 -23.24 -9.12
C LYS A 144 4.10 -21.82 -9.54
N GLY A 145 3.63 -20.80 -8.79
CA GLY A 145 3.98 -19.40 -9.02
C GLY A 145 3.51 -18.83 -10.34
N LYS A 146 2.50 -19.43 -10.99
CA LYS A 146 1.94 -18.86 -12.20
C LYS A 146 1.22 -17.54 -11.83
N VAL A 147 1.82 -16.45 -12.26
CA VAL A 147 1.14 -15.15 -12.38
C VAL A 147 -0.07 -15.38 -13.26
N VAL A 148 -1.24 -14.90 -12.86
CA VAL A 148 -2.44 -14.92 -13.70
C VAL A 148 -2.10 -14.09 -14.95
N GLU A 149 -1.92 -14.76 -16.09
CA GLU A 149 -1.69 -14.12 -17.37
C GLU A 149 -2.99 -13.43 -17.82
N GLY A 150 -2.88 -12.21 -18.31
CA GLY A 150 -3.99 -11.41 -18.86
C GLY A 150 -4.02 -9.99 -18.30
N ASP A 151 -5.04 -9.22 -18.66
CA ASP A 151 -5.27 -7.81 -18.27
C ASP A 151 -5.34 -7.54 -16.75
N GLN A 152 -5.27 -8.59 -15.93
CA GLN A 152 -5.25 -8.53 -14.47
C GLN A 152 -3.97 -9.11 -13.86
N ALA A 153 -2.85 -9.02 -14.56
CA ALA A 153 -1.57 -9.45 -14.02
C ALA A 153 -1.27 -8.74 -12.70
N ALA A 154 -1.06 -9.51 -11.64
CA ALA A 154 -0.82 -9.00 -10.29
C ALA A 154 0.30 -9.76 -9.61
N VAL A 155 1.06 -9.08 -8.78
CA VAL A 155 2.03 -9.68 -7.87
C VAL A 155 1.32 -10.09 -6.60
N LEU A 156 1.42 -11.37 -6.25
CA LEU A 156 1.00 -11.89 -4.95
C LEU A 156 2.20 -11.91 -4.01
N TRP A 157 2.04 -11.34 -2.84
CA TRP A 157 3.08 -11.33 -1.82
C TRP A 157 2.48 -11.37 -0.42
N VAL A 158 3.30 -11.78 0.53
CA VAL A 158 2.94 -11.99 1.92
C VAL A 158 3.76 -11.07 2.79
N GLU A 159 3.13 -10.47 3.78
CA GLU A 159 3.79 -9.72 4.83
C GLU A 159 3.40 -10.28 6.19
N ALA A 160 4.38 -10.84 6.90
CA ALA A 160 4.20 -11.41 8.22
C ALA A 160 4.67 -10.42 9.28
N PHE A 161 3.78 -10.05 10.18
CA PHE A 161 4.04 -9.24 11.38
C PHE A 161 4.16 -10.16 12.60
N ASN A 162 4.45 -9.62 13.78
CA ASN A 162 4.56 -10.44 14.99
C ASN A 162 3.27 -11.18 15.34
N SER A 163 2.10 -10.56 15.18
CA SER A 163 0.79 -11.10 15.56
C SER A 163 -0.15 -11.42 14.41
N SER A 164 0.20 -11.05 13.18
CA SER A 164 -0.68 -11.19 12.02
C SER A 164 0.11 -11.48 10.75
N ILE A 165 -0.59 -11.94 9.74
CA ILE A 165 -0.10 -12.07 8.36
C ILE A 165 -1.07 -11.35 7.44
N GLN A 166 -0.51 -10.65 6.46
CA GLN A 166 -1.26 -10.01 5.38
C GLN A 166 -0.89 -10.63 4.04
N LEU A 167 -1.91 -10.92 3.26
CA LEU A 167 -1.79 -11.39 1.88
C LEU A 167 -2.15 -10.23 0.97
N HIS A 168 -1.26 -9.91 0.06
CA HIS A 168 -1.41 -8.77 -0.85
C HIS A 168 -1.48 -9.23 -2.30
N LYS A 169 -2.40 -8.65 -3.05
CA LYS A 169 -2.51 -8.77 -4.50
C LYS A 169 -2.35 -7.37 -5.10
N THR A 170 -1.19 -7.10 -5.65
CA THR A 170 -0.83 -5.80 -6.21
C THR A 170 -0.88 -5.86 -7.73
N PRO A 171 -1.72 -5.08 -8.42
CA PRO A 171 -1.78 -5.07 -9.88
C PRO A 171 -0.43 -4.62 -10.45
N LEU A 172 0.05 -5.29 -11.50
CA LEU A 172 1.26 -4.89 -12.23
C LEU A 172 1.03 -3.66 -13.11
N SER A 173 -0.20 -3.43 -13.53
CA SER A 173 -0.60 -2.27 -14.31
C SER A 173 -1.94 -1.77 -13.80
N ILE A 174 -2.04 -0.47 -13.66
CA ILE A 174 -3.30 0.21 -13.32
C ILE A 174 -4.04 0.67 -14.59
N ALA A 175 -3.40 0.61 -15.76
CA ALA A 175 -3.94 1.09 -17.02
C ALA A 175 -5.34 0.55 -17.33
N PRO A 176 -5.63 -0.78 -17.26
CA PRO A 176 -6.96 -1.30 -17.49
C PRO A 176 -7.99 -0.79 -16.48
N ILE A 177 -7.59 -0.72 -15.20
CA ILE A 177 -8.47 -0.27 -14.11
C ILE A 177 -8.84 1.20 -14.31
N PHE A 178 -7.83 2.03 -14.63
CA PHE A 178 -8.03 3.46 -14.85
C PHE A 178 -8.82 3.74 -16.13
N SER A 179 -8.59 2.99 -17.22
CA SER A 179 -9.40 3.07 -18.43
C SER A 179 -10.87 2.80 -18.17
N ASN A 180 -11.19 1.75 -17.43
CA ASN A 180 -12.58 1.43 -17.02
C ASN A 180 -13.21 2.56 -16.18
N GLN A 181 -12.44 3.22 -15.31
CA GLN A 181 -12.93 4.36 -14.52
C GLN A 181 -13.26 5.58 -15.41
N ARG A 182 -12.55 5.75 -16.52
CA ARG A 182 -12.79 6.82 -17.47
C ARG A 182 -13.97 6.56 -18.39
N GLU A 183 -14.27 5.33 -18.72
CA GLU A 183 -15.36 4.92 -19.64
C GLU A 183 -16.76 5.14 -19.05
N GLY A 184 -16.88 5.46 -17.76
CA GLY A 184 -18.15 5.70 -17.08
C GLY A 184 -18.78 7.05 -17.47
N THR A 185 -19.06 7.91 -16.47
CA THR A 185 -19.64 9.24 -16.71
C THR A 185 -18.65 10.12 -17.48
N PRO A 186 -19.08 10.80 -18.56
CA PRO A 186 -18.21 11.72 -19.31
C PRO A 186 -17.66 12.81 -18.38
N ARG A 187 -16.34 12.87 -18.26
CA ARG A 187 -15.61 13.84 -17.42
C ARG A 187 -14.35 14.29 -18.15
N THR A 188 -13.93 15.50 -17.86
CA THR A 188 -12.62 15.99 -18.29
C THR A 188 -11.58 15.61 -17.25
N TRP A 189 -10.50 14.96 -17.67
CA TRP A 189 -9.39 14.54 -16.82
C TRP A 189 -8.15 15.33 -17.21
N ILE A 190 -7.56 16.04 -16.28
CA ILE A 190 -6.37 16.86 -16.50
C ILE A 190 -5.28 16.36 -15.55
N PHE A 191 -4.11 16.08 -16.09
CA PHE A 191 -2.94 15.61 -15.33
C PHE A 191 -1.84 16.66 -15.45
N THR A 192 -1.37 17.17 -14.33
CA THR A 192 -0.29 18.16 -14.25
C THR A 192 0.83 17.68 -13.34
N SER A 193 2.06 17.91 -13.74
CA SER A 193 3.26 17.73 -12.91
C SER A 193 4.48 18.30 -13.61
N ALA A 194 5.51 18.58 -12.85
CA ALA A 194 6.82 18.97 -13.39
C ALA A 194 7.56 17.81 -14.10
N THR A 195 7.16 16.55 -13.89
CA THR A 195 7.95 15.36 -14.26
C THR A 195 7.16 14.29 -15.02
N LEU A 196 6.05 14.64 -15.72
CA LEU A 196 5.29 13.68 -16.53
C LEU A 196 6.01 13.28 -17.82
N ALA A 197 6.82 14.18 -18.38
CA ALA A 197 7.54 13.94 -19.61
C ALA A 197 9.01 13.60 -19.34
N VAL A 198 9.54 12.64 -20.10
CA VAL A 198 10.98 12.36 -20.19
C VAL A 198 11.46 12.84 -21.54
N LYS A 199 12.30 13.88 -21.62
CA LYS A 199 12.75 14.49 -22.88
C LYS A 199 11.58 14.88 -23.81
N ASN A 200 10.53 15.50 -23.27
CA ASN A 200 9.29 15.86 -23.96
C ASN A 200 8.43 14.67 -24.46
N ASP A 201 8.72 13.47 -24.04
CA ASP A 201 7.92 12.29 -24.32
C ASP A 201 7.08 11.88 -23.10
N PHE A 202 5.76 11.87 -23.25
CA PHE A 202 4.79 11.50 -22.21
C PHE A 202 4.46 10.01 -22.23
N LYS A 203 5.02 9.24 -23.16
CA LYS A 203 4.67 7.84 -23.41
C LYS A 203 4.72 6.99 -22.13
N HIS A 204 5.73 7.17 -21.31
CA HIS A 204 5.88 6.39 -20.07
C HIS A 204 4.69 6.57 -19.13
N PHE A 205 4.31 7.81 -18.85
CA PHE A 205 3.15 8.11 -18.01
C PHE A 205 1.84 7.66 -18.66
N ALA A 206 1.69 7.92 -19.97
CA ALA A 206 0.52 7.52 -20.73
C ALA A 206 0.30 6.00 -20.73
N ASP A 207 1.36 5.22 -20.94
CA ASP A 207 1.29 3.76 -20.91
C ASP A 207 0.91 3.25 -19.51
N GLN A 208 1.48 3.83 -18.45
CA GLN A 208 1.14 3.45 -17.06
C GLN A 208 -0.31 3.73 -16.70
N MET A 209 -0.87 4.83 -17.21
CA MET A 209 -2.22 5.28 -16.92
C MET A 209 -3.28 4.79 -17.92
N GLY A 210 -2.89 4.06 -18.99
CA GLY A 210 -3.79 3.66 -20.05
C GLY A 210 -4.34 4.84 -20.86
N LEU A 211 -3.55 5.90 -21.02
CA LEU A 211 -3.87 7.07 -21.81
C LEU A 211 -3.31 6.88 -23.22
N THR A 212 -4.17 6.85 -24.24
CA THR A 212 -3.73 6.67 -25.63
C THR A 212 -4.28 7.78 -26.49
N GLY A 213 -3.36 8.51 -27.18
CA GLY A 213 -3.76 9.57 -28.13
C GLY A 213 -4.26 10.86 -27.48
N GLU A 214 -4.12 11.03 -26.18
CA GLU A 214 -4.53 12.24 -25.50
C GLU A 214 -3.55 13.41 -25.78
N PRO A 215 -4.03 14.65 -25.91
CA PRO A 215 -3.17 15.80 -26.11
C PRO A 215 -2.29 16.05 -24.89
N ALA A 216 -1.01 16.29 -25.13
CA ALA A 216 -0.04 16.57 -24.08
C ALA A 216 0.82 17.79 -24.47
N VAL A 217 1.10 18.65 -23.50
CA VAL A 217 1.84 19.89 -23.71
C VAL A 217 2.88 20.08 -22.60
N THR A 218 4.07 20.55 -22.98
CA THR A 218 5.12 20.93 -22.04
C THR A 218 5.36 22.43 -22.10
N TRP A 219 5.49 23.06 -20.96
CA TRP A 219 5.92 24.46 -20.85
C TRP A 219 7.33 24.49 -20.26
N PRO A 220 8.24 25.34 -20.81
CA PRO A 220 9.56 25.49 -20.23
C PRO A 220 9.50 26.12 -18.84
N SER A 221 10.53 25.89 -18.03
CA SER A 221 10.68 26.59 -16.75
C SER A 221 10.84 28.10 -17.00
N PRO A 222 10.24 28.96 -16.16
CA PRO A 222 10.49 30.39 -16.17
C PRO A 222 11.88 30.76 -15.62
N PHE A 223 12.58 29.81 -15.02
CA PHE A 223 13.92 30.03 -14.43
C PHE A 223 15.02 29.66 -15.41
N ASP A 224 16.00 30.55 -15.58
CA ASP A 224 17.25 30.25 -16.27
C ASP A 224 18.23 29.58 -15.28
N TYR A 225 18.18 28.25 -15.22
CA TYR A 225 19.04 27.50 -14.30
C TYR A 225 20.54 27.59 -14.66
N GLY A 226 20.86 27.92 -15.90
CA GLY A 226 22.25 28.11 -16.32
C GLY A 226 22.88 29.31 -15.66
N GLU A 227 22.10 30.38 -15.45
CA GLU A 227 22.58 31.61 -14.81
C GLU A 227 22.19 31.71 -13.31
N GLN A 228 21.05 31.15 -12.95
CA GLN A 228 20.48 31.29 -11.60
C GLN A 228 20.79 30.13 -10.68
N GLY A 229 21.29 28.99 -11.19
CA GLY A 229 21.55 27.77 -10.42
C GLY A 229 23.05 27.43 -10.36
N VAL A 230 23.51 27.03 -9.19
CA VAL A 230 24.85 26.47 -8.99
C VAL A 230 24.73 25.10 -8.33
N LEU A 231 25.24 24.07 -9.00
CA LEU A 231 25.38 22.74 -8.39
C LEU A 231 26.75 22.66 -7.69
N TYR A 232 26.74 22.64 -6.36
CA TYR A 232 27.93 22.42 -5.54
C TYR A 232 27.99 20.96 -5.09
N VAL A 233 29.05 20.25 -5.49
CA VAL A 233 29.29 18.85 -5.10
C VAL A 233 30.63 18.80 -4.35
N PRO A 234 30.62 18.71 -3.00
CA PRO A 234 31.86 18.66 -2.22
C PRO A 234 32.63 17.37 -2.51
N THR A 235 33.97 17.49 -2.57
CA THR A 235 34.89 16.36 -2.75
C THR A 235 35.45 15.92 -1.39
N GLY A 236 35.92 14.66 -1.29
CA GLY A 236 36.54 14.15 -0.07
C GLY A 236 35.55 13.82 1.06
N MET A 237 34.27 13.68 0.73
CA MET A 237 33.26 13.27 1.70
C MET A 237 33.48 11.83 2.15
N PRO A 238 33.22 11.53 3.45
CA PRO A 238 33.25 10.15 3.92
C PRO A 238 32.14 9.33 3.27
N GLU A 239 32.22 8.00 3.40
CA GLU A 239 31.16 7.09 2.91
C GLU A 239 29.81 7.39 3.58
N PRO A 240 28.69 7.38 2.83
CA PRO A 240 27.35 7.73 3.34
C PRO A 240 26.91 6.93 4.57
N ASN A 241 27.38 5.69 4.73
CA ASN A 241 27.06 4.80 5.86
C ASN A 241 28.01 4.98 7.06
N SER A 242 29.02 5.86 6.99
CA SER A 242 29.93 6.13 8.09
C SER A 242 29.27 7.00 9.17
N MET A 243 29.71 6.82 10.42
CA MET A 243 29.17 7.61 11.55
C MET A 243 29.42 9.11 11.43
N GLY A 244 30.48 9.53 10.73
CA GLY A 244 30.85 10.94 10.53
C GLY A 244 30.22 11.61 9.31
N TYR A 245 29.47 10.89 8.48
CA TYR A 245 28.95 11.42 7.21
C TYR A 245 28.03 12.63 7.39
N THR A 246 27.07 12.57 8.33
CA THR A 246 26.15 13.68 8.59
C THR A 246 26.87 14.94 9.07
N ASP A 247 27.87 14.79 9.93
CA ASP A 247 28.66 15.91 10.41
C ASP A 247 29.51 16.55 9.27
N ALA A 248 30.11 15.71 8.43
CA ALA A 248 30.85 16.20 7.25
C ALA A 248 29.92 16.92 6.25
N CYS A 249 28.65 16.47 6.10
CA CYS A 249 27.66 17.18 5.28
C CYS A 249 27.36 18.57 5.85
N VAL A 250 27.23 18.69 7.17
CA VAL A 250 27.02 19.99 7.82
C VAL A 250 28.24 20.88 7.59
N ASP A 251 29.45 20.40 7.84
CA ASP A 251 30.70 21.18 7.66
C ASP A 251 30.85 21.68 6.22
N ALA A 252 30.53 20.87 5.23
CA ALA A 252 30.53 21.26 3.82
C ALA A 252 29.44 22.27 3.47
N ALA A 253 28.30 22.26 4.16
CA ALA A 253 27.17 23.14 3.91
C ALA A 253 27.28 24.49 4.62
N LEU A 254 28.00 24.59 5.74
CA LEU A 254 28.10 25.82 6.54
C LEU A 254 28.49 27.06 5.69
N PRO A 255 29.53 27.02 4.86
CA PRO A 255 29.91 28.22 4.06
C PRO A 255 28.82 28.58 3.04
N VAL A 256 28.06 27.61 2.55
CA VAL A 256 26.99 27.85 1.59
C VAL A 256 25.78 28.48 2.30
N ILE A 257 25.44 27.99 3.51
CA ILE A 257 24.38 28.55 4.35
C ILE A 257 24.70 30.00 4.73
N GLU A 258 25.94 30.29 5.14
CA GLU A 258 26.39 31.62 5.46
C GLU A 258 26.32 32.56 4.25
N ALA A 259 26.81 32.14 3.09
CA ALA A 259 26.74 32.90 1.85
C ALA A 259 25.27 33.18 1.41
N ALA A 260 24.38 32.27 1.70
CA ALA A 260 22.92 32.43 1.44
C ALA A 260 22.22 33.30 2.49
N GLY A 261 22.92 33.78 3.51
CA GLY A 261 22.36 34.55 4.63
C GLY A 261 21.32 33.75 5.42
N GLY A 262 21.57 32.46 5.63
CA GLY A 262 20.68 31.52 6.35
C GLY A 262 19.45 31.07 5.56
N ARG A 263 19.22 31.54 4.35
CA ARG A 263 18.07 31.15 3.51
C ARG A 263 18.34 29.82 2.81
N ALA A 264 18.31 28.74 3.59
CA ALA A 264 18.67 27.41 3.13
C ALA A 264 17.72 26.34 3.70
N PHE A 265 17.47 25.31 2.90
CA PHE A 265 16.83 24.08 3.35
C PHE A 265 17.86 22.97 3.37
N PHE A 266 18.03 22.30 4.52
CA PHE A 266 18.86 21.13 4.65
C PHE A 266 18.00 19.88 4.63
N LEU A 267 17.91 19.21 3.48
CA LEU A 267 17.07 18.03 3.28
C LEU A 267 17.81 16.76 3.73
N CYS A 268 17.16 15.96 4.55
CA CYS A 268 17.70 14.71 5.09
C CYS A 268 16.80 13.52 4.72
N THR A 269 17.40 12.34 4.56
CA THR A 269 16.69 11.09 4.25
C THR A 269 16.21 10.33 5.48
N THR A 270 16.66 10.69 6.69
CA THR A 270 16.30 10.03 7.95
C THR A 270 16.05 11.05 9.06
N ILE A 271 15.13 10.73 9.98
CA ILE A 271 14.84 11.55 11.18
C ILE A 271 16.11 11.69 12.05
N ARG A 272 16.93 10.66 12.14
CA ARG A 272 18.21 10.72 12.87
C ARG A 272 19.11 11.81 12.29
N ALA A 273 19.24 11.87 10.95
CA ALA A 273 20.04 12.92 10.30
C ALA A 273 19.42 14.30 10.54
N VAL A 274 18.11 14.46 10.45
CA VAL A 274 17.41 15.73 10.77
C VAL A 274 17.79 16.23 12.18
N ASN A 275 17.67 15.36 13.17
CA ASN A 275 17.99 15.73 14.56
C ASN A 275 19.44 16.11 14.74
N ARG A 276 20.38 15.37 14.12
CA ARG A 276 21.82 15.66 14.20
C ARG A 276 22.19 16.98 13.51
N VAL A 277 21.65 17.21 12.32
CA VAL A 277 21.85 18.47 11.59
C VAL A 277 21.29 19.65 12.37
N ALA A 278 20.08 19.52 12.92
CA ALA A 278 19.44 20.57 13.71
C ALA A 278 20.26 20.90 14.98
N GLU A 279 20.82 19.90 15.66
CA GLU A 279 21.69 20.08 16.81
C GLU A 279 22.95 20.88 16.43
N ARG A 280 23.65 20.46 15.35
CA ARG A 280 24.84 21.11 14.85
C ARG A 280 24.60 22.56 14.42
N LEU A 281 23.57 22.78 13.59
CA LEU A 281 23.26 24.12 13.09
C LEU A 281 22.83 25.08 14.20
N ARG A 282 22.11 24.61 15.23
CA ARG A 282 21.81 25.44 16.40
C ARG A 282 23.05 25.84 17.18
N THR A 283 24.08 24.98 17.22
CA THR A 283 25.34 25.30 17.90
C THR A 283 26.17 26.30 17.10
N GLU A 284 26.20 26.17 15.78
CA GLU A 284 26.98 27.05 14.89
C GLU A 284 26.33 28.43 14.72
N PHE A 285 24.99 28.51 14.74
CA PHE A 285 24.21 29.74 14.55
C PHE A 285 23.48 30.15 15.84
N ALA A 286 24.01 29.81 17.01
CA ALA A 286 23.46 30.22 18.30
C ALA A 286 23.82 31.67 18.61
N ASP A 287 23.06 32.63 18.06
CA ASP A 287 23.02 34.03 18.51
C ASP A 287 21.56 34.55 18.53
#